data_bd6a4fc459c2233a89a8660ab17a3893
#
_entry.id   bd6a4fc459c2233a89a8660ab17a3893
#
_cell.length_a   1.000
_cell.length_b   1.000
_cell.length_c   1.000
_cell.angle_alpha   90.00
_cell.angle_beta   90.00
_cell.angle_gamma   90.00
#
_symmetry.space_group_name_H-M   'P 1'
#
loop_
_entity.id
_entity.type
_entity.pdbx_description
1 polymer ?
#
loop_
_entity_poly.entity_id
_entity_poly.type
_entity_poly.pdbx_seq_one_letter_code
_entity_poly.pdbx_strand_id
1 'polypeptide(L)'
;MEGQWERIVEHAASPDEAAANLAALSTAIRSVAAGQATALDAVPKTQLSRRLVNVVRTSFIEHAAALSPAPDAAQLLTILAALERVATHLEPDWAQHLADRLSGPDGLELVVEVAHDLRSPLTSILFLAETLQRGRSGPVNEVQERQLGLVYSAAFGLSAMASDVIELARGGDRLVDLDPIPFSVRDILDSVRDIVLPIAEEKSLAVRLESPRADFRVGHPVALSRVLLNLTTNALKFTNEGFVEVFARDAEAGRVEFSVRDTGRGIPPQNMATLYEPFRRRQREGEYAFSGSGLGLSICRKLVEAMGSKLEVETAAGQGTRFHFILDLPVAGPSGDG
;
A
#
# COMPACT_ATOMS: atom_id res chain seq x y z
N MET A 1 4.90 -9.32 -37.44
CA MET A 1 4.89 -7.85 -37.55
C MET A 1 3.59 -7.29 -38.15
N GLU A 2 3.02 -7.85 -39.20
CA GLU A 2 1.76 -7.34 -39.81
C GLU A 2 0.59 -7.24 -38.82
N GLY A 3 0.31 -8.26 -38.02
CA GLY A 3 -0.83 -8.24 -37.08
C GLY A 3 -0.65 -7.34 -35.86
N GLN A 4 0.57 -6.87 -35.53
CA GLN A 4 0.80 -5.86 -34.50
C GLN A 4 0.65 -4.44 -35.07
N TRP A 5 1.05 -4.26 -36.35
CA TRP A 5 0.90 -2.98 -37.04
C TRP A 5 -0.57 -2.65 -37.29
N GLU A 6 -1.38 -3.62 -37.73
CA GLU A 6 -2.83 -3.43 -37.88
C GLU A 6 -3.50 -2.95 -36.60
N ARG A 7 -3.20 -3.56 -35.46
CA ARG A 7 -3.73 -3.14 -34.16
C ARG A 7 -3.25 -1.74 -33.68
N ILE A 8 -2.11 -1.27 -34.18
CA ILE A 8 -1.61 0.07 -33.89
C ILE A 8 -2.33 1.10 -34.77
N VAL A 9 -2.53 0.78 -36.03
CA VAL A 9 -3.21 1.65 -37.00
C VAL A 9 -4.69 1.82 -36.67
N GLU A 10 -5.34 0.80 -36.08
CA GLU A 10 -6.72 0.90 -35.56
C GLU A 10 -6.91 1.96 -34.46
N HIS A 11 -5.83 2.36 -33.81
CA HIS A 11 -5.86 3.37 -32.72
C HIS A 11 -5.25 4.71 -33.16
N ALA A 12 -4.78 4.82 -34.37
CA ALA A 12 -4.34 6.08 -34.99
C ALA A 12 -5.52 6.69 -35.77
N ALA A 13 -5.66 8.01 -35.70
CA ALA A 13 -6.69 8.71 -36.46
C ALA A 13 -6.46 8.58 -37.99
N SER A 14 -5.20 8.29 -38.40
CA SER A 14 -4.83 7.98 -39.77
C SER A 14 -3.51 7.20 -39.84
N PRO A 15 -3.25 6.44 -40.97
CA PRO A 15 -1.94 5.82 -41.21
C PRO A 15 -0.79 6.83 -41.30
N ASP A 16 -1.06 8.05 -41.77
CA ASP A 16 -0.07 9.13 -41.88
C ASP A 16 0.36 9.64 -40.46
N GLU A 17 -0.56 9.67 -39.53
CA GLU A 17 -0.25 10.02 -38.13
C GLU A 17 0.66 8.97 -37.46
N ALA A 18 0.39 7.68 -37.71
CA ALA A 18 1.23 6.59 -37.19
C ALA A 18 2.64 6.66 -37.77
N ALA A 19 2.76 6.93 -39.08
CA ALA A 19 4.04 7.06 -39.75
C ALA A 19 4.84 8.29 -39.25
N ALA A 20 4.18 9.43 -39.06
CA ALA A 20 4.80 10.64 -38.53
C ALA A 20 5.32 10.43 -37.10
N ASN A 21 4.51 9.80 -36.21
CA ASN A 21 4.92 9.45 -34.85
C ASN A 21 6.11 8.48 -34.83
N LEU A 22 6.12 7.48 -35.70
CA LEU A 22 7.22 6.51 -35.81
C LEU A 22 8.51 7.20 -36.29
N ALA A 23 8.42 8.12 -37.24
CA ALA A 23 9.55 8.91 -37.72
C ALA A 23 10.14 9.81 -36.60
N ALA A 24 9.28 10.49 -35.85
CA ALA A 24 9.68 11.30 -34.68
C ALA A 24 10.36 10.44 -33.61
N LEU A 25 9.81 9.29 -33.26
CA LEU A 25 10.40 8.33 -32.33
C LEU A 25 11.77 7.83 -32.82
N SER A 26 11.88 7.43 -34.08
CA SER A 26 13.13 6.95 -34.67
C SER A 26 14.22 8.03 -34.62
N THR A 27 13.85 9.29 -34.84
CA THR A 27 14.77 10.42 -34.74
C THR A 27 15.19 10.69 -33.31
N ALA A 28 14.25 10.66 -32.36
CA ALA A 28 14.53 10.83 -30.93
C ALA A 28 15.46 9.72 -30.39
N ILE A 29 15.19 8.44 -30.72
CA ILE A 29 16.04 7.31 -30.30
C ILE A 29 17.47 7.50 -30.82
N ARG A 30 17.64 7.85 -32.09
CA ARG A 30 18.98 8.08 -32.68
C ARG A 30 19.72 9.24 -32.02
N SER A 31 19.03 10.35 -31.78
CA SER A 31 19.62 11.51 -31.10
C SER A 31 20.04 11.22 -29.67
N VAL A 32 19.19 10.51 -28.92
CA VAL A 32 19.48 10.11 -27.52
C VAL A 32 20.65 9.12 -27.49
N ALA A 33 20.72 8.17 -28.45
CA ALA A 33 21.85 7.24 -28.60
C ALA A 33 23.16 7.96 -28.94
N ALA A 34 23.07 9.10 -29.65
CA ALA A 34 24.21 9.99 -29.96
C ALA A 34 24.56 10.98 -28.83
N GLY A 35 23.89 10.90 -27.66
CA GLY A 35 24.12 11.78 -26.51
C GLY A 35 23.38 13.15 -26.57
N GLN A 36 22.46 13.33 -27.50
CA GLN A 36 21.69 14.56 -27.67
C GLN A 36 20.28 14.40 -27.12
N ALA A 37 19.97 15.02 -25.97
CA ALA A 37 18.66 14.89 -25.31
C ALA A 37 17.56 15.79 -25.88
N THR A 38 17.91 16.84 -26.67
CA THR A 38 16.98 17.88 -27.16
C THR A 38 15.90 17.37 -28.14
N ALA A 39 16.07 16.20 -28.73
CA ALA A 39 15.10 15.60 -29.64
C ALA A 39 13.91 14.93 -28.95
N LEU A 40 13.93 14.78 -27.65
CA LEU A 40 12.84 14.15 -26.88
C LEU A 40 11.55 14.98 -26.92
N ASP A 41 11.68 16.31 -26.85
CA ASP A 41 10.53 17.24 -26.84
C ASP A 41 9.76 17.27 -28.17
N ALA A 42 10.37 16.77 -29.26
CA ALA A 42 9.71 16.67 -30.56
C ALA A 42 8.78 15.46 -30.69
N VAL A 43 8.81 14.53 -29.75
CA VAL A 43 7.93 13.34 -29.78
C VAL A 43 6.63 13.67 -29.07
N PRO A 44 5.47 13.55 -29.75
CA PRO A 44 4.18 13.80 -29.11
C PRO A 44 3.92 12.85 -27.96
N LYS A 45 3.54 13.34 -26.77
CA LYS A 45 3.24 12.54 -25.59
C LYS A 45 1.85 11.91 -25.67
N THR A 46 1.59 11.14 -26.73
CA THR A 46 0.30 10.47 -27.01
C THR A 46 0.32 9.00 -26.59
N GLN A 47 -0.87 8.39 -26.46
CA GLN A 47 -1.00 6.96 -26.25
C GLN A 47 -0.42 6.15 -27.42
N LEU A 48 -0.55 6.67 -28.63
CA LEU A 48 0.02 6.09 -29.84
C LEU A 48 1.55 6.03 -29.76
N SER A 49 2.21 7.14 -29.39
CA SER A 49 3.68 7.20 -29.25
C SER A 49 4.20 6.21 -28.22
N ARG A 50 3.49 6.02 -27.10
CA ARG A 50 3.83 5.02 -26.05
C ARG A 50 3.70 3.59 -26.54
N ARG A 51 2.65 3.27 -27.31
CA ARG A 51 2.50 1.94 -27.91
C ARG A 51 3.59 1.68 -28.95
N LEU A 52 3.88 2.66 -29.78
CA LEU A 52 4.91 2.55 -30.82
C LEU A 52 6.31 2.31 -30.21
N VAL A 53 6.72 3.03 -29.15
CA VAL A 53 8.02 2.81 -28.51
C VAL A 53 8.13 1.40 -27.93
N ASN A 54 7.05 0.86 -27.34
CA ASN A 54 7.03 -0.51 -26.84
C ASN A 54 7.16 -1.55 -27.95
N VAL A 55 6.48 -1.35 -29.08
CA VAL A 55 6.60 -2.24 -30.26
C VAL A 55 8.01 -2.19 -30.83
N VAL A 56 8.58 -0.98 -30.99
CA VAL A 56 9.97 -0.82 -31.46
C VAL A 56 10.95 -1.52 -30.51
N ARG A 57 10.76 -1.38 -29.18
CA ARG A 57 11.59 -2.05 -28.18
C ARG A 57 11.51 -3.56 -28.28
N THR A 58 10.30 -4.12 -28.32
CA THR A 58 10.08 -5.57 -28.41
C THR A 58 10.65 -6.11 -29.72
N SER A 59 10.35 -5.46 -30.84
CA SER A 59 10.87 -5.86 -32.15
C SER A 59 12.40 -5.78 -32.22
N PHE A 60 13.01 -4.75 -31.61
CA PHE A 60 14.45 -4.65 -31.55
C PHE A 60 15.08 -5.80 -30.76
N ILE A 61 14.53 -6.13 -29.58
CA ILE A 61 15.02 -7.24 -28.74
C ILE A 61 14.90 -8.58 -29.48
N GLU A 62 13.79 -8.83 -30.15
CA GLU A 62 13.54 -10.09 -30.88
C GLU A 62 14.42 -10.27 -32.12
N HIS A 63 14.80 -9.18 -32.80
CA HIS A 63 15.47 -9.24 -34.08
C HIS A 63 16.91 -8.69 -34.08
N ALA A 64 17.41 -8.21 -32.93
CA ALA A 64 18.75 -7.61 -32.83
C ALA A 64 19.86 -8.54 -33.33
N ALA A 65 19.76 -9.85 -33.06
CA ALA A 65 20.74 -10.85 -33.52
C ALA A 65 20.68 -11.13 -35.02
N ALA A 66 19.58 -10.79 -35.68
CA ALA A 66 19.39 -11.00 -37.13
C ALA A 66 19.78 -9.76 -37.96
N LEU A 67 20.16 -8.67 -37.34
CA LEU A 67 20.63 -7.46 -38.04
C LEU A 67 21.98 -7.70 -38.70
N SER A 68 22.19 -7.09 -39.88
CA SER A 68 23.46 -7.19 -40.60
C SER A 68 24.01 -5.77 -40.91
N PRO A 69 25.16 -5.37 -40.36
CA PRO A 69 25.97 -6.11 -39.37
C PRO A 69 25.27 -6.23 -38.00
N ALA A 70 25.52 -7.35 -37.29
CA ALA A 70 25.01 -7.54 -35.95
C ALA A 70 25.62 -6.50 -34.99
N PRO A 71 24.81 -5.79 -34.18
CA PRO A 71 25.34 -4.81 -33.22
C PRO A 71 26.15 -5.50 -32.14
N ASP A 72 27.26 -4.87 -31.72
CA ASP A 72 28.02 -5.33 -30.58
C ASP A 72 27.30 -5.05 -29.24
N ALA A 73 27.81 -5.60 -28.14
CA ALA A 73 27.17 -5.45 -26.82
C ALA A 73 27.06 -3.97 -26.38
N ALA A 74 28.03 -3.12 -26.71
CA ALA A 74 28.01 -1.71 -26.35
C ALA A 74 26.96 -0.94 -27.15
N GLN A 75 26.83 -1.26 -28.44
CA GLN A 75 25.79 -0.71 -29.31
C GLN A 75 24.39 -1.16 -28.86
N LEU A 76 24.21 -2.42 -28.51
CA LEU A 76 22.94 -2.94 -27.94
C LEU A 76 22.54 -2.19 -26.68
N LEU A 77 23.46 -2.04 -25.74
CA LEU A 77 23.20 -1.31 -24.49
C LEU A 77 22.88 0.16 -24.76
N THR A 78 23.56 0.82 -25.69
CA THR A 78 23.33 2.21 -26.06
C THR A 78 21.92 2.40 -26.65
N ILE A 79 21.50 1.50 -27.54
CA ILE A 79 20.17 1.57 -28.18
C ILE A 79 19.09 1.26 -27.13
N LEU A 80 19.27 0.24 -26.27
CA LEU A 80 18.31 -0.07 -25.22
C LEU A 80 18.18 1.06 -24.20
N ALA A 81 19.29 1.69 -23.81
CA ALA A 81 19.27 2.86 -22.93
C ALA A 81 18.56 4.07 -23.58
N ALA A 82 18.74 4.27 -24.89
CA ALA A 82 18.03 5.32 -25.63
C ALA A 82 16.53 5.04 -25.72
N LEU A 83 16.13 3.80 -25.99
CA LEU A 83 14.73 3.37 -26.00
C LEU A 83 14.07 3.57 -24.62
N GLU A 84 14.76 3.23 -23.54
CA GLU A 84 14.27 3.39 -22.18
C GLU A 84 14.10 4.88 -21.82
N ARG A 85 15.07 5.74 -22.19
CA ARG A 85 14.93 7.20 -22.00
C ARG A 85 13.77 7.79 -22.76
N VAL A 86 13.54 7.37 -24.00
CA VAL A 86 12.38 7.82 -24.78
C VAL A 86 11.08 7.31 -24.16
N ALA A 87 11.03 6.05 -23.74
CA ALA A 87 9.87 5.49 -23.04
C ALA A 87 9.52 6.28 -21.76
N THR A 88 10.51 6.52 -20.92
CA THR A 88 10.34 7.32 -19.67
C THR A 88 9.88 8.76 -19.96
N HIS A 89 10.40 9.40 -21.04
CA HIS A 89 9.96 10.75 -21.43
C HIS A 89 8.49 10.78 -21.91
N LEU A 90 8.03 9.68 -22.52
CA LEU A 90 6.66 9.52 -22.99
C LEU A 90 5.68 9.04 -21.91
N GLU A 91 6.21 8.55 -20.79
CA GLU A 91 5.35 8.27 -19.65
C GLU A 91 4.60 9.54 -19.24
N PRO A 92 3.28 9.44 -19.00
CA PRO A 92 2.56 10.56 -18.44
C PRO A 92 3.25 10.93 -17.13
N ASP A 93 3.24 12.21 -16.81
CA ASP A 93 3.48 12.62 -15.42
C ASP A 93 2.35 11.99 -14.58
N TRP A 94 2.63 10.77 -14.16
CA TRP A 94 1.67 9.91 -13.44
C TRP A 94 1.12 10.63 -12.21
N ALA A 95 1.96 11.45 -11.58
CA ALA A 95 1.57 12.21 -10.42
C ALA A 95 0.53 13.29 -10.80
N GLN A 96 0.72 13.97 -11.92
CA GLN A 96 -0.16 15.03 -12.36
C GLN A 96 -1.47 14.49 -12.96
N HIS A 97 -1.37 13.43 -13.78
CA HIS A 97 -2.54 12.77 -14.37
C HIS A 97 -3.40 12.01 -13.33
N LEU A 98 -2.74 11.42 -12.32
CA LEU A 98 -3.41 10.80 -11.19
C LEU A 98 -4.05 11.87 -10.28
N ALA A 99 -3.36 12.99 -10.04
CA ALA A 99 -3.89 14.10 -9.25
C ALA A 99 -5.12 14.73 -9.92
N ASP A 100 -5.09 14.95 -11.25
CA ASP A 100 -6.20 15.50 -12.01
C ASP A 100 -7.41 14.55 -12.04
N ARG A 101 -7.18 13.24 -12.19
CA ARG A 101 -8.25 12.23 -12.14
C ARG A 101 -8.76 11.96 -10.73
N LEU A 102 -7.90 12.02 -9.71
CA LEU A 102 -8.30 11.91 -8.30
C LEU A 102 -9.10 13.12 -7.81
N SER A 103 -8.93 14.27 -8.45
CA SER A 103 -9.69 15.50 -8.15
C SER A 103 -11.06 15.52 -8.84
N GLY A 104 -11.32 14.60 -9.77
CA GLY A 104 -12.59 14.45 -10.46
C GLY A 104 -13.57 13.54 -9.71
N PRO A 105 -14.87 13.55 -10.07
CA PRO A 105 -15.90 12.71 -9.45
C PRO A 105 -15.62 11.20 -9.54
N ASP A 106 -14.86 10.76 -10.56
CA ASP A 106 -14.52 9.35 -10.81
C ASP A 106 -13.16 8.94 -10.22
N GLY A 107 -12.43 9.86 -9.59
CA GLY A 107 -11.08 9.63 -9.09
C GLY A 107 -11.00 8.55 -8.01
N LEU A 108 -12.00 8.51 -7.18
CA LEU A 108 -12.12 7.53 -6.10
C LEU A 108 -12.37 6.11 -6.65
N GLU A 109 -13.13 5.98 -7.71
CA GLU A 109 -13.46 4.71 -8.38
C GLU A 109 -12.21 4.10 -9.05
N LEU A 110 -11.40 4.92 -9.71
CA LEU A 110 -10.14 4.50 -10.30
C LEU A 110 -9.15 3.97 -9.26
N VAL A 111 -9.06 4.63 -8.11
CA VAL A 111 -8.16 4.21 -7.02
C VAL A 111 -8.63 2.88 -6.42
N VAL A 112 -9.93 2.65 -6.34
CA VAL A 112 -10.51 1.36 -5.93
C VAL A 112 -10.15 0.26 -6.90
N GLU A 113 -10.28 0.52 -8.20
CA GLU A 113 -9.96 -0.44 -9.27
C GLU A 113 -8.48 -0.84 -9.20
N VAL A 114 -7.57 0.14 -9.17
CA VAL A 114 -6.13 -0.10 -9.05
C VAL A 114 -5.78 -0.85 -7.75
N ALA A 115 -6.38 -0.46 -6.63
CA ALA A 115 -6.13 -1.12 -5.35
C ALA A 115 -6.66 -2.57 -5.34
N HIS A 116 -7.79 -2.82 -6.02
CA HIS A 116 -8.32 -4.17 -6.21
C HIS A 116 -7.37 -5.03 -7.05
N ASP A 117 -6.85 -4.49 -8.14
CA ASP A 117 -5.94 -5.19 -9.05
C ASP A 117 -4.58 -5.48 -8.42
N LEU A 118 -4.13 -4.62 -7.50
CA LEU A 118 -2.92 -4.85 -6.73
C LEU A 118 -3.06 -5.97 -5.68
N ARG A 119 -4.27 -6.24 -5.19
CA ARG A 119 -4.49 -7.26 -4.15
C ARG A 119 -4.10 -8.66 -4.60
N SER A 120 -4.46 -9.04 -5.82
CA SER A 120 -4.17 -10.38 -6.36
C SER A 120 -2.67 -10.71 -6.43
N PRO A 121 -1.81 -9.88 -7.07
CA PRO A 121 -0.37 -10.12 -7.09
C PRO A 121 0.27 -10.06 -5.72
N LEU A 122 -0.19 -9.19 -4.81
CA LEU A 122 0.32 -9.11 -3.44
C LEU A 122 0.00 -10.37 -2.65
N THR A 123 -1.21 -10.93 -2.78
CA THR A 123 -1.58 -12.22 -2.18
C THR A 123 -0.68 -13.34 -2.67
N SER A 124 -0.34 -13.35 -3.96
CA SER A 124 0.58 -14.34 -4.53
C SER A 124 2.00 -14.20 -3.97
N ILE A 125 2.50 -12.96 -3.81
CA ILE A 125 3.81 -12.69 -3.22
C ILE A 125 3.85 -13.15 -1.76
N LEU A 126 2.81 -12.86 -0.96
CA LEU A 126 2.69 -13.28 0.42
C LEU A 126 2.70 -14.80 0.54
N PHE A 127 1.90 -15.49 -0.29
CA PHE A 127 1.83 -16.95 -0.32
C PHE A 127 3.18 -17.58 -0.68
N LEU A 128 3.86 -17.04 -1.68
CA LEU A 128 5.18 -17.54 -2.11
C LEU A 128 6.25 -17.31 -1.03
N ALA A 129 6.29 -16.12 -0.44
CA ALA A 129 7.23 -15.80 0.63
C ALA A 129 7.02 -16.72 1.85
N GLU A 130 5.77 -16.93 2.26
CA GLU A 130 5.43 -17.83 3.36
C GLU A 130 5.78 -19.29 3.02
N THR A 131 5.50 -19.74 1.80
CA THR A 131 5.81 -21.11 1.34
C THR A 131 7.31 -21.39 1.39
N LEU A 132 8.14 -20.41 0.98
CA LEU A 132 9.58 -20.50 1.02
C LEU A 132 10.11 -20.45 2.46
N GLN A 133 9.62 -19.55 3.31
CA GLN A 133 10.01 -19.47 4.72
C GLN A 133 9.71 -20.77 5.48
N ARG A 134 8.57 -21.41 5.21
CA ARG A 134 8.21 -22.69 5.81
C ARG A 134 9.00 -23.90 5.24
N GLY A 135 9.96 -23.66 4.37
CA GLY A 135 10.79 -24.69 3.78
C GLY A 135 10.05 -25.68 2.86
N ARG A 136 8.81 -25.37 2.42
CA ARG A 136 8.01 -26.24 1.56
C ARG A 136 8.58 -26.44 0.16
N SER A 137 9.45 -25.50 -0.27
CA SER A 137 10.17 -25.56 -1.56
C SER A 137 11.66 -25.93 -1.40
N GLY A 138 12.06 -26.36 -0.21
CA GLY A 138 13.44 -26.67 0.17
C GLY A 138 13.93 -25.80 1.33
N PRO A 139 15.04 -26.16 1.98
CA PRO A 139 15.58 -25.40 3.10
C PRO A 139 16.08 -24.03 2.65
N VAL A 140 15.82 -23.00 3.45
CA VAL A 140 16.34 -21.64 3.29
C VAL A 140 17.46 -21.42 4.30
N ASN A 141 18.48 -20.65 3.93
CA ASN A 141 19.51 -20.20 4.86
C ASN A 141 19.06 -18.95 5.61
N GLU A 142 19.78 -18.59 6.69
CA GLU A 142 19.45 -17.44 7.56
C GLU A 142 19.37 -16.10 6.81
N VAL A 143 20.14 -15.91 5.74
CA VAL A 143 20.10 -14.68 4.92
C VAL A 143 18.82 -14.66 4.09
N GLN A 144 18.47 -15.79 3.48
CA GLN A 144 17.26 -15.95 2.70
C GLN A 144 16.01 -15.81 3.57
N GLU A 145 16.02 -16.37 4.79
CA GLU A 145 14.92 -16.24 5.74
C GLU A 145 14.65 -14.76 6.10
N ARG A 146 15.71 -14.00 6.39
CA ARG A 146 15.62 -12.54 6.60
C ARG A 146 15.09 -11.80 5.38
N GLN A 147 15.59 -12.13 4.18
CA GLN A 147 15.13 -11.49 2.94
C GLN A 147 13.65 -11.78 2.66
N LEU A 148 13.22 -13.03 2.85
CA LEU A 148 11.82 -13.43 2.73
C LEU A 148 10.93 -12.72 3.74
N GLY A 149 11.40 -12.54 4.98
CA GLY A 149 10.72 -11.75 6.00
C GLY A 149 10.49 -10.29 5.57
N LEU A 150 11.51 -9.66 4.96
CA LEU A 150 11.39 -8.31 4.40
C LEU A 150 10.41 -8.26 3.22
N VAL A 151 10.46 -9.24 2.32
CA VAL A 151 9.52 -9.33 1.17
C VAL A 151 8.09 -9.52 1.67
N TYR A 152 7.90 -10.41 2.65
CA TYR A 152 6.59 -10.65 3.27
C TYR A 152 6.04 -9.37 3.92
N SER A 153 6.85 -8.70 4.75
CA SER A 153 6.45 -7.47 5.43
C SER A 153 6.13 -6.35 4.45
N ALA A 154 6.90 -6.20 3.37
CA ALA A 154 6.64 -5.20 2.32
C ALA A 154 5.33 -5.50 1.56
N ALA A 155 5.11 -6.74 1.14
CA ALA A 155 3.90 -7.14 0.44
C ALA A 155 2.65 -7.02 1.34
N PHE A 156 2.78 -7.38 2.62
CA PHE A 156 1.72 -7.22 3.62
C PHE A 156 1.36 -5.74 3.82
N GLY A 157 2.37 -4.87 3.94
CA GLY A 157 2.17 -3.43 4.04
C GLY A 157 1.45 -2.84 2.83
N LEU A 158 1.84 -3.25 1.61
CA LEU A 158 1.17 -2.82 0.38
C LEU A 158 -0.26 -3.36 0.27
N SER A 159 -0.52 -4.60 0.69
CA SER A 159 -1.87 -5.18 0.72
C SER A 159 -2.78 -4.45 1.71
N ALA A 160 -2.25 -4.08 2.87
CA ALA A 160 -2.96 -3.25 3.84
C ALA A 160 -3.30 -1.87 3.26
N MET A 161 -2.34 -1.21 2.59
CA MET A 161 -2.56 0.07 1.91
C MET A 161 -3.64 -0.02 0.83
N ALA A 162 -3.60 -1.04 -0.03
CA ALA A 162 -4.62 -1.26 -1.05
C ALA A 162 -6.00 -1.44 -0.42
N SER A 163 -6.09 -2.19 0.67
CA SER A 163 -7.32 -2.37 1.42
C SER A 163 -7.81 -1.07 2.05
N ASP A 164 -6.90 -0.27 2.61
CA ASP A 164 -7.20 1.04 3.20
C ASP A 164 -7.79 2.03 2.17
N VAL A 165 -7.21 2.03 0.98
CA VAL A 165 -7.67 2.88 -0.13
C VAL A 165 -9.07 2.48 -0.60
N ILE A 166 -9.32 1.18 -0.78
CA ILE A 166 -10.65 0.66 -1.17
C ILE A 166 -11.71 1.07 -0.13
N GLU A 167 -11.36 1.00 1.15
CA GLU A 167 -12.30 1.31 2.22
C GLU A 167 -12.58 2.80 2.34
N LEU A 168 -11.53 3.63 2.21
CA LEU A 168 -11.70 5.08 2.16
C LEU A 168 -12.62 5.48 1.01
N ALA A 169 -12.46 4.87 -0.14
CA ALA A 169 -13.25 5.10 -1.34
C ALA A 169 -14.71 4.67 -1.21
N ARG A 170 -14.95 3.59 -0.46
CA ARG A 170 -16.29 3.05 -0.20
C ARG A 170 -17.00 3.70 0.97
N GLY A 171 -16.45 4.76 1.57
CA GLY A 171 -17.08 5.49 2.66
C GLY A 171 -16.74 4.99 4.07
N GLY A 172 -16.03 3.86 4.22
CA GLY A 172 -15.61 3.32 5.52
C GLY A 172 -16.68 2.52 6.28
N ASP A 173 -17.92 2.51 5.82
CA ASP A 173 -19.08 2.02 6.59
C ASP A 173 -19.34 0.51 6.41
N ARG A 174 -18.84 -0.11 5.33
CA ARG A 174 -19.17 -1.52 4.99
C ARG A 174 -18.77 -2.57 6.02
N LEU A 175 -17.73 -2.32 6.81
CA LEU A 175 -17.34 -3.27 7.88
C LEU A 175 -18.28 -3.23 9.09
N VAL A 176 -19.10 -2.18 9.17
CA VAL A 176 -20.08 -1.96 10.22
C VAL A 176 -21.52 -2.10 9.69
N ASP A 177 -21.72 -2.12 8.35
CA ASP A 177 -23.02 -2.40 7.70
C ASP A 177 -23.51 -3.84 7.89
N LEU A 178 -22.62 -4.73 8.33
CA LEU A 178 -22.99 -6.12 8.67
C LEU A 178 -23.60 -6.17 10.06
N ASP A 179 -24.56 -7.08 10.25
CA ASP A 179 -25.13 -7.33 11.57
C ASP A 179 -24.03 -7.66 12.60
N PRO A 180 -24.12 -7.11 13.82
CA PRO A 180 -23.16 -7.41 14.87
C PRO A 180 -23.22 -8.90 15.24
N ILE A 181 -22.04 -9.51 15.38
CA ILE A 181 -21.89 -10.94 15.70
C ILE A 181 -21.21 -11.16 17.04
N PRO A 182 -21.45 -12.31 17.70
CA PRO A 182 -20.69 -12.72 18.88
C PRO A 182 -19.21 -12.96 18.54
N PHE A 183 -18.31 -12.47 19.39
CA PHE A 183 -16.86 -12.67 19.23
C PHE A 183 -16.14 -12.59 20.58
N SER A 184 -14.93 -13.14 20.65
CA SER A 184 -13.99 -13.01 21.78
C SER A 184 -13.10 -11.79 21.57
N VAL A 185 -13.09 -10.89 22.54
CA VAL A 185 -12.18 -9.75 22.54
C VAL A 185 -10.74 -10.22 22.70
N ARG A 186 -10.51 -11.24 23.48
CA ARG A 186 -9.19 -11.87 23.69
C ARG A 186 -8.61 -12.39 22.38
N ASP A 187 -9.40 -13.11 21.57
CA ASP A 187 -8.93 -13.64 20.29
C ASP A 187 -8.49 -12.53 19.33
N ILE A 188 -9.18 -11.38 19.35
CA ILE A 188 -8.74 -10.21 18.58
C ILE A 188 -7.41 -9.67 19.10
N LEU A 189 -7.27 -9.50 20.42
CA LEU A 189 -6.02 -9.00 21.01
C LEU A 189 -4.86 -9.95 20.77
N ASP A 190 -5.07 -11.25 20.88
CA ASP A 190 -4.07 -12.28 20.60
C ASP A 190 -3.66 -12.28 19.13
N SER A 191 -4.63 -12.15 18.21
CA SER A 191 -4.34 -12.01 16.77
C SER A 191 -3.52 -10.75 16.46
N VAL A 192 -3.84 -9.62 17.09
CA VAL A 192 -3.05 -8.38 16.94
C VAL A 192 -1.63 -8.59 17.45
N ARG A 193 -1.47 -9.23 18.63
CA ARG A 193 -0.16 -9.54 19.21
C ARG A 193 0.68 -10.39 18.26
N ASP A 194 0.12 -11.48 17.75
CA ASP A 194 0.85 -12.43 16.90
C ASP A 194 1.36 -11.78 15.61
N ILE A 195 0.60 -10.82 15.06
CA ILE A 195 1.03 -10.05 13.89
C ILE A 195 2.14 -9.06 14.22
N VAL A 196 2.09 -8.41 15.39
CA VAL A 196 3.03 -7.32 15.72
C VAL A 196 4.27 -7.78 16.49
N LEU A 197 4.23 -8.97 17.08
CA LEU A 197 5.32 -9.51 17.91
C LEU A 197 6.67 -9.55 17.17
N PRO A 198 6.77 -10.03 15.92
CA PRO A 198 8.04 -10.03 15.19
C PRO A 198 8.65 -8.64 15.03
N ILE A 199 7.80 -7.62 14.81
CA ILE A 199 8.23 -6.22 14.67
C ILE A 199 8.71 -5.67 16.03
N ALA A 200 8.02 -6.03 17.09
CA ALA A 200 8.38 -5.61 18.45
C ALA A 200 9.70 -6.24 18.90
N GLU A 201 9.92 -7.53 18.62
CA GLU A 201 11.16 -8.25 18.92
C GLU A 201 12.35 -7.66 18.17
N GLU A 202 12.20 -7.35 16.87
CA GLU A 202 13.24 -6.69 16.08
C GLU A 202 13.68 -5.37 16.69
N LYS A 203 12.72 -4.62 17.26
CA LYS A 203 12.97 -3.33 17.93
C LYS A 203 13.28 -3.44 19.43
N SER A 204 13.27 -4.64 19.98
CA SER A 204 13.43 -4.87 21.45
C SER A 204 12.38 -4.12 22.27
N LEU A 205 11.16 -3.99 21.78
CA LEU A 205 10.04 -3.33 22.47
C LEU A 205 9.19 -4.36 23.20
N ALA A 206 8.75 -4.02 24.42
CA ALA A 206 7.80 -4.84 25.16
C ALA A 206 6.36 -4.56 24.64
N VAL A 207 5.63 -5.61 24.30
CA VAL A 207 4.19 -5.54 23.99
C VAL A 207 3.39 -6.11 25.17
N ARG A 208 2.46 -5.33 25.70
CA ARG A 208 1.60 -5.71 26.81
C ARG A 208 0.15 -5.74 26.36
N LEU A 209 -0.59 -6.77 26.77
CA LEU A 209 -2.01 -6.94 26.45
C LEU A 209 -2.81 -7.13 27.73
N GLU A 210 -4.00 -6.53 27.77
CA GLU A 210 -4.96 -6.73 28.87
C GLU A 210 -6.36 -6.91 28.26
N SER A 211 -7.02 -8.02 28.59
CA SER A 211 -8.37 -8.35 28.11
C SER A 211 -9.43 -7.98 29.15
N PRO A 212 -10.68 -7.69 28.75
CA PRO A 212 -11.78 -7.43 29.67
C PRO A 212 -12.13 -8.71 30.46
N ARG A 213 -12.84 -8.56 31.58
CA ARG A 213 -13.28 -9.68 32.41
C ARG A 213 -14.32 -10.53 31.68
N ALA A 214 -15.29 -9.88 31.04
CA ALA A 214 -16.27 -10.52 30.18
C ALA A 214 -15.75 -10.50 28.74
N ASP A 215 -15.27 -11.65 28.25
CA ASP A 215 -14.57 -11.76 26.97
C ASP A 215 -15.51 -11.77 25.78
N PHE A 216 -16.59 -12.56 25.84
CA PHE A 216 -17.53 -12.70 24.71
C PHE A 216 -18.48 -11.51 24.63
N ARG A 217 -18.44 -10.83 23.48
CA ARG A 217 -19.18 -9.62 23.20
C ARG A 217 -19.90 -9.73 21.85
N VAL A 218 -20.91 -8.88 21.64
CA VAL A 218 -21.60 -8.75 20.35
C VAL A 218 -21.18 -7.43 19.71
N GLY A 219 -20.77 -7.45 18.44
CA GLY A 219 -20.31 -6.25 17.73
C GLY A 219 -19.67 -6.57 16.39
N HIS A 220 -18.74 -5.73 15.96
CA HIS A 220 -18.09 -5.77 14.65
C HIS A 220 -16.59 -6.16 14.77
N PRO A 221 -16.26 -7.47 14.90
CA PRO A 221 -14.90 -7.91 15.20
C PRO A 221 -13.88 -7.53 14.13
N VAL A 222 -14.26 -7.52 12.85
CA VAL A 222 -13.36 -7.18 11.73
C VAL A 222 -12.98 -5.70 11.78
N ALA A 223 -13.93 -4.81 12.03
CA ALA A 223 -13.69 -3.37 12.17
C ALA A 223 -12.81 -3.09 13.40
N LEU A 224 -13.12 -3.71 14.55
CA LEU A 224 -12.35 -3.58 15.78
C LEU A 224 -10.91 -4.07 15.63
N SER A 225 -10.71 -5.28 15.07
CA SER A 225 -9.38 -5.84 14.81
C SER A 225 -8.53 -4.90 13.95
N ARG A 226 -9.12 -4.32 12.92
CA ARG A 226 -8.43 -3.39 12.03
C ARG A 226 -8.03 -2.09 12.73
N VAL A 227 -8.90 -1.52 13.56
CA VAL A 227 -8.57 -0.33 14.35
C VAL A 227 -7.40 -0.62 15.28
N LEU A 228 -7.47 -1.72 16.05
CA LEU A 228 -6.43 -2.09 17.00
C LEU A 228 -5.11 -2.39 16.31
N LEU A 229 -5.11 -3.11 15.19
CA LEU A 229 -3.90 -3.41 14.42
C LEU A 229 -3.24 -2.13 13.88
N ASN A 230 -4.02 -1.21 13.29
CA ASN A 230 -3.51 0.05 12.77
C ASN A 230 -2.93 0.95 13.88
N LEU A 231 -3.59 1.04 15.04
CA LEU A 231 -3.10 1.82 16.16
C LEU A 231 -1.82 1.21 16.74
N THR A 232 -1.77 -0.13 16.89
CA THR A 232 -0.62 -0.84 17.45
C THR A 232 0.60 -0.79 16.53
N THR A 233 0.42 -0.95 15.22
CA THR A 233 1.52 -0.82 14.26
C THR A 233 2.06 0.60 14.21
N ASN A 234 1.20 1.62 14.33
CA ASN A 234 1.63 3.02 14.47
C ASN A 234 2.41 3.24 15.78
N ALA A 235 1.95 2.69 16.90
CA ALA A 235 2.65 2.76 18.19
C ALA A 235 4.07 2.17 18.09
N LEU A 236 4.21 0.96 17.54
CA LEU A 236 5.52 0.33 17.31
C LEU A 236 6.41 1.11 16.35
N LYS A 237 5.82 1.73 15.32
CA LYS A 237 6.56 2.56 14.38
C LYS A 237 7.21 3.77 15.03
N PHE A 238 6.49 4.45 15.90
CA PHE A 238 6.93 5.71 16.51
C PHE A 238 7.59 5.56 17.88
N THR A 239 7.73 4.32 18.36
CA THR A 239 8.46 3.95 19.57
C THR A 239 9.80 3.33 19.20
N ASN A 240 10.89 3.87 19.74
CA ASN A 240 12.23 3.31 19.54
C ASN A 240 12.68 2.50 20.76
N GLU A 241 12.27 2.89 21.97
CA GLU A 241 12.60 2.24 23.23
C GLU A 241 11.39 2.26 24.17
N GLY A 242 11.25 1.23 25.01
CA GLY A 242 10.18 1.14 25.99
C GLY A 242 9.12 0.09 25.63
N PHE A 243 7.83 0.49 25.60
CA PHE A 243 6.74 -0.48 25.41
C PHE A 243 5.57 0.08 24.61
N VAL A 244 4.79 -0.85 24.06
CA VAL A 244 3.45 -0.64 23.54
C VAL A 244 2.47 -1.47 24.34
N GLU A 245 1.39 -0.85 24.81
CA GLU A 245 0.34 -1.47 25.61
C GLU A 245 -1.00 -1.37 24.89
N VAL A 246 -1.67 -2.50 24.73
CA VAL A 246 -3.02 -2.60 24.16
C VAL A 246 -3.92 -3.19 25.22
N PHE A 247 -4.94 -2.44 25.62
CA PHE A 247 -5.87 -2.97 26.61
C PHE A 247 -7.33 -2.81 26.20
N ALA A 248 -8.15 -3.75 26.68
CA ALA A 248 -9.59 -3.69 26.65
C ALA A 248 -10.10 -3.88 28.06
N ARG A 249 -10.84 -2.89 28.58
CA ARG A 249 -11.37 -2.89 29.96
C ARG A 249 -12.86 -2.69 29.97
N ASP A 250 -13.53 -3.43 30.84
CA ASP A 250 -14.94 -3.21 31.08
C ASP A 250 -15.21 -1.80 31.59
N ALA A 251 -16.08 -1.07 30.91
CA ALA A 251 -16.64 0.19 31.34
C ALA A 251 -18.08 -0.01 31.81
N GLU A 252 -18.74 1.05 32.29
CA GLU A 252 -20.11 0.97 32.77
C GLU A 252 -21.11 0.56 31.68
N ALA A 253 -22.19 -0.09 32.06
CA ALA A 253 -23.36 -0.40 31.22
C ALA A 253 -23.08 -1.26 29.96
N GLY A 254 -22.21 -2.27 30.07
CA GLY A 254 -21.95 -3.20 28.96
C GLY A 254 -20.99 -2.64 27.90
N ARG A 255 -20.39 -1.49 28.15
CA ARG A 255 -19.39 -0.88 27.29
C ARG A 255 -17.97 -1.41 27.58
N VAL A 256 -17.11 -1.34 26.60
CA VAL A 256 -15.69 -1.70 26.70
C VAL A 256 -14.83 -0.54 26.20
N GLU A 257 -13.90 -0.12 27.04
CA GLU A 257 -12.84 0.82 26.65
C GLU A 257 -11.70 0.06 26.00
N PHE A 258 -11.32 0.48 24.81
CA PHE A 258 -10.11 0.04 24.12
C PHE A 258 -9.08 1.15 24.11
N SER A 259 -7.82 0.81 24.33
CA SER A 259 -6.73 1.77 24.33
C SER A 259 -5.44 1.15 23.81
N VAL A 260 -4.73 1.92 22.98
CA VAL A 260 -3.36 1.64 22.56
C VAL A 260 -2.47 2.78 23.03
N ARG A 261 -1.50 2.44 23.89
CA ARG A 261 -0.56 3.38 24.49
C ARG A 261 0.86 3.02 24.10
N ASP A 262 1.64 4.01 23.75
CA ASP A 262 3.08 3.89 23.49
C ASP A 262 3.90 4.84 24.36
N THR A 263 5.19 4.54 24.47
CA THR A 263 6.20 5.39 25.13
C THR A 263 7.08 6.12 24.11
N GLY A 264 6.60 6.30 22.91
CA GLY A 264 7.34 6.90 21.80
C GLY A 264 7.48 8.41 21.90
N ARG A 265 7.80 9.02 20.76
CA ARG A 265 8.09 10.47 20.69
C ARG A 265 6.90 11.40 20.96
N GLY A 266 5.69 10.88 21.04
CA GLY A 266 4.47 11.66 21.14
C GLY A 266 4.16 12.47 19.88
N ILE A 267 3.06 13.23 19.91
CA ILE A 267 2.59 14.05 18.79
C ILE A 267 2.73 15.53 19.17
N PRO A 268 3.52 16.31 18.41
CA PRO A 268 3.63 17.75 18.67
C PRO A 268 2.29 18.49 18.46
N PRO A 269 1.97 19.52 19.27
CA PRO A 269 0.68 20.23 19.22
C PRO A 269 0.31 20.74 17.82
N GLN A 270 1.28 21.23 17.05
CA GLN A 270 1.05 21.73 15.69
C GLN A 270 0.57 20.63 14.72
N ASN A 271 0.68 19.36 15.09
CA ASN A 271 0.27 18.23 14.26
C ASN A 271 -1.13 17.72 14.59
N MET A 272 -1.68 18.12 15.73
CA MET A 272 -2.98 17.65 16.19
C MET A 272 -4.11 18.05 15.24
N ALA A 273 -4.10 19.27 14.74
CA ALA A 273 -5.13 19.76 13.81
C ALA A 273 -5.26 18.92 12.52
N THR A 274 -4.18 18.28 12.11
CA THR A 274 -4.09 17.55 10.84
C THR A 274 -3.81 16.06 11.03
N LEU A 275 -3.99 15.56 12.25
CA LEU A 275 -3.66 14.19 12.63
C LEU A 275 -4.44 13.14 11.81
N TYR A 276 -5.67 13.44 11.46
CA TYR A 276 -6.59 12.56 10.75
C TYR A 276 -6.75 12.91 9.27
N GLU A 277 -5.93 13.85 8.73
CA GLU A 277 -5.95 14.15 7.30
C GLU A 277 -5.32 12.99 6.51
N PRO A 278 -6.04 12.45 5.51
CA PRO A 278 -5.52 11.35 4.68
C PRO A 278 -4.31 11.79 3.85
N PHE A 279 -3.42 10.85 3.55
CA PHE A 279 -2.23 11.03 2.70
C PHE A 279 -1.18 12.00 3.23
N ARG A 280 -1.27 12.51 4.44
CA ARG A 280 -0.30 13.45 4.97
C ARG A 280 0.95 12.74 5.48
N ARG A 281 1.95 12.63 4.60
CA ARG A 281 3.29 12.16 4.93
C ARG A 281 4.17 13.30 5.41
N ARG A 282 4.90 13.12 6.49
CA ARG A 282 6.11 13.91 6.76
C ARG A 282 7.29 13.13 6.24
N GLN A 283 7.84 13.57 5.11
CA GLN A 283 9.15 13.11 4.65
C GLN A 283 10.21 13.54 5.68
N ARG A 284 10.95 12.57 6.20
CA ARG A 284 12.29 12.78 6.76
C ARG A 284 13.26 12.02 5.89
N GLU A 285 14.37 12.69 5.52
CA GLU A 285 15.50 12.06 4.86
C GLU A 285 16.00 10.91 5.75
N GLY A 286 16.10 9.70 5.19
CA GLY A 286 16.66 8.52 5.85
C GLY A 286 15.68 7.46 6.37
N GLU A 287 14.36 7.67 6.35
CA GLU A 287 13.39 6.61 6.67
C GLU A 287 13.07 5.77 5.42
N TYR A 288 13.19 4.45 5.55
CA TYR A 288 12.85 3.47 4.53
C TYR A 288 11.47 3.75 3.90
N ALA A 289 11.36 3.60 2.58
CA ALA A 289 10.22 3.95 1.74
C ALA A 289 8.88 3.27 2.11
N PHE A 290 8.85 2.39 3.09
CA PHE A 290 7.69 1.57 3.52
C PHE A 290 6.91 2.10 4.72
N SER A 291 7.15 3.34 5.16
CA SER A 291 6.47 3.87 6.34
C SER A 291 5.06 4.41 6.03
N GLY A 292 4.09 3.51 5.91
CA GLY A 292 2.63 3.76 5.99
C GLY A 292 2.02 4.78 4.99
N SER A 293 0.80 4.52 4.52
CA SER A 293 0.05 5.34 3.55
C SER A 293 -0.35 6.74 4.06
N GLY A 294 -0.28 6.99 5.36
CA GLY A 294 -0.91 8.16 5.99
C GLY A 294 -2.44 8.06 6.05
N LEU A 295 -3.00 6.88 5.78
CA LEU A 295 -4.45 6.61 5.81
C LEU A 295 -4.91 5.95 7.11
N GLY A 296 -4.03 5.20 7.79
CA GLY A 296 -4.41 4.37 8.93
C GLY A 296 -5.20 5.09 10.03
N LEU A 297 -4.77 6.29 10.44
CA LEU A 297 -5.49 7.05 11.48
C LEU A 297 -6.82 7.63 11.00
N SER A 298 -6.92 8.05 9.73
CA SER A 298 -8.21 8.52 9.17
C SER A 298 -9.22 7.38 9.08
N ILE A 299 -8.78 6.18 8.74
CA ILE A 299 -9.59 4.97 8.72
C ILE A 299 -10.00 4.55 10.14
N CYS A 300 -9.05 4.53 11.10
CA CYS A 300 -9.38 4.24 12.50
C CYS A 300 -10.49 5.16 13.01
N ARG A 301 -10.38 6.47 12.74
CA ARG A 301 -11.39 7.44 13.13
C ARG A 301 -12.76 7.12 12.51
N LYS A 302 -12.81 6.89 11.20
CA LYS A 302 -14.06 6.55 10.50
C LYS A 302 -14.69 5.26 11.01
N LEU A 303 -13.90 4.20 11.21
CA LEU A 303 -14.40 2.92 11.74
C LEU A 303 -14.95 3.06 13.16
N VAL A 304 -14.25 3.81 14.02
CA VAL A 304 -14.71 4.08 15.38
C VAL A 304 -16.00 4.91 15.38
N GLU A 305 -16.10 5.93 14.50
CA GLU A 305 -17.32 6.72 14.31
C GLU A 305 -18.48 5.87 13.78
N ALA A 306 -18.23 4.98 12.82
CA ALA A 306 -19.23 4.04 12.30
C ALA A 306 -19.71 3.04 13.37
N MET A 307 -18.81 2.61 14.27
CA MET A 307 -19.17 1.79 15.44
C MET A 307 -19.88 2.59 16.57
N GLY A 308 -20.27 3.85 16.32
CA GLY A 308 -21.02 4.67 17.28
C GLY A 308 -20.16 5.31 18.37
N SER A 309 -18.83 5.45 18.20
CA SER A 309 -17.92 5.99 19.18
C SER A 309 -17.04 7.11 18.61
N LYS A 310 -16.11 7.60 19.41
CA LYS A 310 -15.15 8.64 19.03
C LYS A 310 -13.74 8.18 19.37
N LEU A 311 -12.83 8.28 18.42
CA LEU A 311 -11.42 8.05 18.64
C LEU A 311 -10.80 9.28 19.31
N GLU A 312 -10.32 9.11 20.53
CA GLU A 312 -9.68 10.15 21.33
C GLU A 312 -8.17 9.91 21.42
N VAL A 313 -7.41 10.98 21.64
CA VAL A 313 -5.95 10.93 21.70
C VAL A 313 -5.43 11.80 22.85
N GLU A 314 -4.60 11.20 23.70
CA GLU A 314 -3.83 11.84 24.74
C GLU A 314 -2.35 11.72 24.38
N THR A 315 -1.64 12.84 24.25
CA THR A 315 -0.24 12.83 23.84
C THR A 315 0.48 14.06 24.32
N ALA A 316 1.77 13.88 24.62
CA ALA A 316 2.69 15.00 24.81
C ALA A 316 4.02 14.68 24.14
N ALA A 317 4.68 15.69 23.60
CA ALA A 317 5.97 15.51 22.93
C ALA A 317 7.00 14.87 23.88
N GLY A 318 7.58 13.73 23.47
CA GLY A 318 8.54 12.96 24.26
C GLY A 318 7.94 12.08 25.36
N GLN A 319 6.62 12.02 25.53
CA GLN A 319 5.95 11.23 26.56
C GLN A 319 5.08 10.09 26.01
N GLY A 320 5.11 9.87 24.69
CA GLY A 320 4.30 8.87 24.02
C GLY A 320 2.91 9.35 23.66
N THR A 321 2.09 8.40 23.23
CA THR A 321 0.72 8.65 22.77
C THR A 321 -0.19 7.56 23.30
N ARG A 322 -1.42 7.93 23.64
CA ARG A 322 -2.52 7.02 23.95
C ARG A 322 -3.69 7.35 23.06
N PHE A 323 -4.08 6.41 22.19
CA PHE A 323 -5.35 6.44 21.48
C PHE A 323 -6.35 5.57 22.22
N HIS A 324 -7.58 6.06 22.43
CA HIS A 324 -8.61 5.29 23.11
C HIS A 324 -10.01 5.61 22.57
N PHE A 325 -10.92 4.67 22.76
CA PHE A 325 -12.33 4.79 22.41
C PHE A 325 -13.17 3.80 23.21
N ILE A 326 -14.46 4.07 23.36
CA ILE A 326 -15.38 3.24 24.14
C ILE A 326 -16.50 2.74 23.20
N LEU A 327 -16.66 1.43 23.09
CA LEU A 327 -17.72 0.81 22.31
C LEU A 327 -18.82 0.25 23.20
N ASP A 328 -20.06 0.33 22.72
CA ASP A 328 -21.18 -0.41 23.26
C ASP A 328 -21.12 -1.85 22.73
N LEU A 329 -20.71 -2.77 23.58
CA LEU A 329 -20.49 -4.18 23.26
C LEU A 329 -21.20 -5.04 24.30
N PRO A 330 -22.48 -5.32 24.13
CA PRO A 330 -23.21 -6.15 25.07
C PRO A 330 -22.54 -7.52 25.21
N VAL A 331 -22.58 -8.07 26.44
CA VAL A 331 -22.07 -9.41 26.70
C VAL A 331 -22.90 -10.42 25.89
N ALA A 332 -22.24 -11.25 25.12
CA ALA A 332 -22.94 -12.34 24.44
C ALA A 332 -23.51 -13.30 25.49
N GLY A 333 -24.82 -13.49 25.44
CA GLY A 333 -25.46 -14.48 26.32
C GLY A 333 -24.88 -15.87 26.06
N PRO A 334 -24.97 -16.82 27.02
CA PRO A 334 -24.58 -18.19 26.79
C PRO A 334 -25.35 -18.66 25.54
N SER A 335 -24.63 -19.17 24.55
CA SER A 335 -25.22 -19.75 23.33
C SER A 335 -26.21 -20.81 23.79
N GLY A 336 -27.51 -20.56 23.63
CA GLY A 336 -28.51 -21.60 23.83
C GLY A 336 -28.24 -22.67 22.79
N ASP A 337 -27.70 -23.81 23.24
CA ASP A 337 -27.70 -25.07 22.49
C ASP A 337 -29.15 -25.36 22.10
N GLY A 338 -29.46 -25.19 20.84
CA GLY A 338 -30.69 -25.61 20.20
C GLY A 338 -30.39 -26.61 19.09
#